data_ffb465d4f04672399713463977357467
#
_entry.id   ffb465d4f04672399713463977357467
#
_cell.length_a   1.000
_cell.length_b   1.000
_cell.length_c   1.000
_cell.angle_alpha   90.00
_cell.angle_beta   90.00
_cell.angle_gamma   90.00
#
_symmetry.space_group_name_H-M   'P 1'
#
loop_
_entity.id
_entity.type
_entity.pdbx_description
1 polymer ?
#
loop_
_entity_poly.entity_id
_entity_poly.type
_entity_poly.pdbx_seq_one_letter_code
_entity_poly.pdbx_strand_id
1 'polypeptide(L)'
;MISSDKTLLFLHGNAGSLENRIEKLNHFGNMKLNFLIVAWRGFNGNKGKPTEKGLYEDARSAIKWLNSKGITEKSIIIYGESLGTGVAIEISQNKNFAGVILEAPFTSMTDVGKDKYPFLPVSLLLKDKYESDKKIKNVKSPILVMHGKVDNIVPLYMGKKIYKLANEPKHFFVQEYGDHMMDYDERLLNELKKFIQSLN
;
A
#
# COMPACT_ATOMS: atom_id res chain seq x y z
N MET A 1 23.21 15.17 -5.84
CA MET A 1 21.83 15.65 -5.58
C MET A 1 20.90 14.65 -6.25
N ILE A 2 20.18 13.85 -5.48
CA ILE A 2 19.12 13.00 -6.03
C ILE A 2 17.91 13.93 -6.17
N SER A 3 17.75 14.58 -7.31
CA SER A 3 16.47 15.12 -7.71
C SER A 3 15.64 13.91 -8.12
N SER A 4 14.79 13.43 -7.23
CA SER A 4 13.92 12.35 -7.58
C SER A 4 12.77 12.92 -8.39
N ASP A 5 12.74 12.63 -9.70
CA ASP A 5 11.57 12.89 -10.56
C ASP A 5 10.38 11.98 -10.19
N LYS A 6 10.47 11.27 -9.06
CA LYS A 6 9.46 10.33 -8.58
C LYS A 6 8.50 10.98 -7.60
N THR A 7 7.25 10.61 -7.71
CA THR A 7 6.16 11.04 -6.82
C THR A 7 5.55 9.82 -6.15
N LEU A 8 5.53 9.81 -4.83
CA LEU A 8 4.88 8.77 -4.02
C LEU A 8 3.39 9.11 -3.88
N LEU A 9 2.52 8.22 -4.36
CA LEU A 9 1.09 8.27 -4.09
C LEU A 9 0.79 7.39 -2.88
N PHE A 10 0.51 8.03 -1.73
CA PHE A 10 0.30 7.34 -0.46
C PHE A 10 -1.19 7.05 -0.23
N LEU A 11 -1.49 5.76 -0.08
CA LEU A 11 -2.82 5.18 0.14
C LEU A 11 -2.86 4.61 1.56
N HIS A 12 -3.42 5.39 2.50
CA HIS A 12 -3.35 5.06 3.92
C HIS A 12 -4.28 3.92 4.36
N GLY A 13 -4.01 3.37 5.54
CA GLY A 13 -4.78 2.33 6.18
C GLY A 13 -6.14 2.78 6.73
N ASN A 14 -6.86 1.86 7.38
CA ASN A 14 -8.20 2.08 7.91
C ASN A 14 -8.23 2.95 9.18
N ALA A 15 -7.16 2.93 9.99
CA ALA A 15 -7.12 3.59 11.29
C ALA A 15 -6.35 4.91 11.27
N GLY A 16 -6.70 5.81 12.20
CA GLY A 16 -6.02 7.08 12.44
C GLY A 16 -6.36 8.17 11.42
N SER A 17 -5.78 9.34 11.63
CA SER A 17 -5.89 10.51 10.75
C SER A 17 -4.67 10.63 9.84
N LEU A 18 -4.70 11.58 8.90
CA LEU A 18 -3.54 11.92 8.08
C LEU A 18 -2.36 12.43 8.93
N GLU A 19 -2.66 13.07 10.06
CA GLU A 19 -1.66 13.58 11.01
C GLU A 19 -0.76 12.45 11.54
N ASN A 20 -1.31 11.26 11.77
CA ASN A 20 -0.53 10.09 12.21
C ASN A 20 0.50 9.60 11.16
N ARG A 21 0.46 10.13 9.94
CA ARG A 21 1.37 9.78 8.85
C ARG A 21 2.43 10.85 8.60
N ILE A 22 2.40 11.97 9.32
CA ILE A 22 3.34 13.09 9.11
C ILE A 22 4.79 12.63 9.28
N GLU A 23 5.10 11.87 10.33
CA GLU A 23 6.44 11.37 10.57
C GLU A 23 6.91 10.47 9.42
N LYS A 24 6.06 9.53 9.01
CA LYS A 24 6.31 8.64 7.86
C LYS A 24 6.54 9.43 6.56
N LEU A 25 5.73 10.46 6.31
CA LEU A 25 5.88 11.33 5.14
C LEU A 25 7.16 12.15 5.19
N ASN A 26 7.61 12.58 6.38
CA ASN A 26 8.90 13.28 6.55
C ASN A 26 10.08 12.40 6.12
N HIS A 27 10.05 11.09 6.39
CA HIS A 27 11.08 10.18 5.90
C HIS A 27 11.14 10.16 4.37
N PHE A 28 9.99 10.15 3.68
CA PHE A 28 9.95 10.24 2.21
C PHE A 28 10.43 11.61 1.70
N GLY A 29 10.06 12.71 2.37
CA GLY A 29 10.59 14.04 2.07
C GLY A 29 12.12 14.11 2.21
N ASN A 30 12.69 13.49 3.25
CA ASN A 30 14.13 13.37 3.44
C ASN A 30 14.82 12.52 2.35
N MET A 31 14.09 11.61 1.71
CA MET A 31 14.54 10.88 0.51
C MET A 31 14.37 11.69 -0.78
N LYS A 32 13.95 12.98 -0.68
CA LYS A 32 13.68 13.90 -1.79
C LYS A 32 12.59 13.44 -2.77
N LEU A 33 11.66 12.63 -2.29
CA LEU A 33 10.46 12.26 -3.04
C LEU A 33 9.41 13.37 -2.94
N ASN A 34 8.74 13.66 -4.04
CA ASN A 34 7.45 14.31 -3.98
C ASN A 34 6.42 13.31 -3.44
N PHE A 35 5.38 13.77 -2.77
CA PHE A 35 4.33 12.87 -2.31
C PHE A 35 2.93 13.50 -2.39
N LEU A 36 1.96 12.66 -2.63
CA LEU A 36 0.53 12.96 -2.54
C LEU A 36 -0.12 11.91 -1.65
N ILE A 37 -0.78 12.32 -0.57
CA ILE A 37 -1.58 11.44 0.27
C ILE A 37 -3.06 11.58 -0.08
N VAL A 38 -3.75 10.45 -0.24
CA VAL A 38 -5.20 10.42 -0.50
C VAL A 38 -5.93 10.41 0.82
N ALA A 39 -6.84 11.35 1.02
CA ALA A 39 -7.82 11.31 2.11
C ALA A 39 -9.09 10.62 1.61
N TRP A 40 -9.36 9.43 2.11
CA TRP A 40 -10.49 8.62 1.65
C TRP A 40 -11.86 9.28 1.90
N ARG A 41 -12.81 9.02 0.99
CA ARG A 41 -14.23 9.33 1.25
C ARG A 41 -14.70 8.63 2.53
N GLY A 42 -15.48 9.32 3.35
CA GLY A 42 -15.99 8.80 4.62
C GLY A 42 -14.99 8.76 5.78
N PHE A 43 -13.72 9.17 5.56
CA PHE A 43 -12.69 9.28 6.58
C PHE A 43 -12.40 10.76 6.91
N ASN A 44 -11.97 11.02 8.15
CA ASN A 44 -11.45 12.32 8.57
C ASN A 44 -12.33 13.52 8.17
N GLY A 45 -13.65 13.38 8.27
CA GLY A 45 -14.60 14.43 7.92
C GLY A 45 -14.96 14.53 6.44
N ASN A 46 -14.33 13.75 5.55
CA ASN A 46 -14.73 13.67 4.16
C ASN A 46 -16.11 13.03 4.00
N LYS A 47 -16.92 13.59 3.11
CA LYS A 47 -18.24 13.04 2.79
C LYS A 47 -18.13 11.72 2.02
N GLY A 48 -19.17 10.90 2.07
CA GLY A 48 -19.31 9.67 1.31
C GLY A 48 -19.20 8.41 2.16
N LYS A 49 -19.29 7.25 1.50
CA LYS A 49 -19.16 5.93 2.14
C LYS A 49 -17.88 5.26 1.66
N PRO A 50 -17.01 4.76 2.57
CA PRO A 50 -15.74 4.15 2.23
C PRO A 50 -15.92 2.68 1.77
N THR A 51 -16.54 2.50 0.61
CA THR A 51 -16.67 1.19 -0.02
C THR A 51 -15.42 0.83 -0.82
N GLU A 52 -15.17 -0.46 -1.04
CA GLU A 52 -14.08 -0.96 -1.87
C GLU A 52 -14.00 -0.24 -3.23
N LYS A 53 -15.12 -0.21 -3.96
CA LYS A 53 -15.21 0.51 -5.24
C LYS A 53 -14.92 1.99 -5.09
N GLY A 54 -15.46 2.63 -4.04
CA GLY A 54 -15.25 4.05 -3.78
C GLY A 54 -13.80 4.40 -3.56
N LEU A 55 -13.06 3.62 -2.74
CA LEU A 55 -11.63 3.85 -2.49
C LEU A 55 -10.81 3.65 -3.76
N TYR A 56 -11.17 2.70 -4.62
CA TYR A 56 -10.53 2.53 -5.92
C TYR A 56 -10.70 3.77 -6.83
N GLU A 57 -11.90 4.36 -6.82
CA GLU A 57 -12.19 5.58 -7.58
C GLU A 57 -11.43 6.80 -7.03
N ASP A 58 -11.30 6.92 -5.70
CA ASP A 58 -10.52 7.97 -5.06
C ASP A 58 -9.05 7.90 -5.49
N ALA A 59 -8.46 6.71 -5.44
CA ALA A 59 -7.08 6.51 -5.86
C ALA A 59 -6.87 6.77 -7.37
N ARG A 60 -7.80 6.32 -8.23
CA ARG A 60 -7.75 6.61 -9.68
C ARG A 60 -7.89 8.11 -9.97
N SER A 61 -8.70 8.82 -9.17
CA SER A 61 -8.86 10.27 -9.29
C SER A 61 -7.56 11.00 -8.92
N ALA A 62 -6.85 10.54 -7.88
CA ALA A 62 -5.54 11.06 -7.50
C ALA A 62 -4.51 10.86 -8.63
N ILE A 63 -4.49 9.68 -9.28
CA ILE A 63 -3.62 9.43 -10.43
C ILE A 63 -3.96 10.38 -11.60
N LYS A 64 -5.25 10.54 -11.92
CA LYS A 64 -5.68 11.48 -12.96
C LYS A 64 -5.22 12.91 -12.66
N TRP A 65 -5.32 13.33 -11.40
CA TRP A 65 -4.83 14.64 -10.98
C TRP A 65 -3.31 14.77 -11.16
N LEU A 66 -2.53 13.78 -10.73
CA LEU A 66 -1.07 13.77 -10.96
C LEU A 66 -0.75 13.86 -12.46
N ASN A 67 -1.43 13.08 -13.29
CA ASN A 67 -1.24 13.11 -14.74
C ASN A 67 -1.57 14.48 -15.33
N SER A 68 -2.60 15.19 -14.82
CA SER A 68 -2.92 16.56 -15.25
C SER A 68 -1.84 17.59 -14.86
N LYS A 69 -0.95 17.24 -13.92
CA LYS A 69 0.23 18.03 -13.54
C LYS A 69 1.50 17.61 -14.27
N GLY A 70 1.39 16.74 -15.30
CA GLY A 70 2.52 16.25 -16.08
C GLY A 70 3.28 15.08 -15.45
N ILE A 71 2.82 14.55 -14.30
CA ILE A 71 3.46 13.42 -13.62
C ILE A 71 2.90 12.13 -14.22
N THR A 72 3.70 11.40 -14.97
CA THR A 72 3.29 10.18 -15.67
C THR A 72 3.30 8.96 -14.75
N GLU A 73 2.59 7.88 -15.13
CA GLU A 73 2.57 6.62 -14.36
C GLU A 73 4.00 6.10 -14.06
N LYS A 74 4.94 6.24 -15.01
CA LYS A 74 6.35 5.83 -14.84
C LYS A 74 7.13 6.63 -13.79
N SER A 75 6.61 7.77 -13.37
CA SER A 75 7.20 8.60 -12.30
C SER A 75 6.46 8.41 -10.97
N ILE A 76 5.38 7.62 -10.92
CA ILE A 76 4.59 7.41 -9.72
C ILE A 76 4.99 6.11 -9.03
N ILE A 77 5.29 6.20 -7.74
CA ILE A 77 5.42 5.05 -6.83
C ILE A 77 4.09 4.94 -6.06
N ILE A 78 3.41 3.82 -6.18
CA ILE A 78 2.20 3.55 -5.41
C ILE A 78 2.61 2.98 -4.05
N TYR A 79 2.20 3.63 -2.98
CA TYR A 79 2.43 3.16 -1.62
C TYR A 79 1.09 2.82 -0.96
N GLY A 80 0.89 1.58 -0.58
CA GLY A 80 -0.28 1.14 0.18
C GLY A 80 0.11 0.72 1.60
N GLU A 81 -0.64 1.22 2.59
CA GLU A 81 -0.52 0.84 4.00
C GLU A 81 -1.78 0.07 4.41
N SER A 82 -1.66 -1.16 4.94
CA SER A 82 -2.79 -1.94 5.46
C SER A 82 -3.97 -2.00 4.45
N LEU A 83 -5.15 -1.43 4.76
CA LEU A 83 -6.28 -1.32 3.83
C LEU A 83 -5.86 -0.73 2.47
N GLY A 84 -4.98 0.27 2.48
CA GLY A 84 -4.46 0.90 1.28
C GLY A 84 -3.69 -0.07 0.36
N THR A 85 -3.19 -1.20 0.87
CA THR A 85 -2.52 -2.22 0.03
C THR A 85 -3.48 -2.88 -0.94
N GLY A 86 -4.72 -3.15 -0.52
CA GLY A 86 -5.76 -3.68 -1.39
C GLY A 86 -6.12 -2.72 -2.52
N VAL A 87 -6.14 -1.41 -2.21
CA VAL A 87 -6.35 -0.35 -3.21
C VAL A 87 -5.14 -0.25 -4.14
N ALA A 88 -3.91 -0.24 -3.58
CA ALA A 88 -2.66 -0.18 -4.35
C ALA A 88 -2.57 -1.32 -5.38
N ILE A 89 -2.86 -2.54 -4.97
CA ILE A 89 -2.86 -3.72 -5.86
C ILE A 89 -3.92 -3.56 -6.95
N GLU A 90 -5.14 -3.15 -6.61
CA GLU A 90 -6.23 -2.98 -7.58
C GLU A 90 -5.87 -1.98 -8.69
N ILE A 91 -5.40 -0.78 -8.31
CA ILE A 91 -5.13 0.29 -9.29
C ILE A 91 -3.85 0.04 -10.09
N SER A 92 -2.98 -0.86 -9.63
CA SER A 92 -1.72 -1.19 -10.28
C SER A 92 -1.84 -2.33 -11.30
N GLN A 93 -2.99 -3.02 -11.38
CA GLN A 93 -3.19 -4.09 -12.35
C GLN A 93 -3.02 -3.59 -13.79
N ASN A 94 -2.17 -4.27 -14.56
CA ASN A 94 -1.89 -3.97 -15.95
C ASN A 94 -1.42 -2.52 -16.21
N LYS A 95 -0.77 -1.91 -15.21
CA LYS A 95 -0.18 -0.58 -15.26
C LYS A 95 1.34 -0.65 -15.15
N ASN A 96 2.03 0.41 -15.57
CA ASN A 96 3.48 0.53 -15.55
C ASN A 96 3.88 1.70 -14.63
N PHE A 97 3.56 1.59 -13.33
CA PHE A 97 4.07 2.53 -12.34
C PHE A 97 5.56 2.33 -12.12
N ALA A 98 6.25 3.36 -11.61
CA ALA A 98 7.66 3.24 -11.26
C ALA A 98 7.90 2.08 -10.28
N GLY A 99 7.03 1.92 -9.29
CA GLY A 99 7.07 0.81 -8.34
C GLY A 99 5.81 0.76 -7.49
N VAL A 100 5.65 -0.34 -6.76
CA VAL A 100 4.55 -0.55 -5.80
C VAL A 100 5.14 -0.98 -4.47
N ILE A 101 4.83 -0.27 -3.39
CA ILE A 101 5.25 -0.59 -2.03
C ILE A 101 4.00 -0.99 -1.24
N LEU A 102 4.06 -2.15 -0.60
CA LEU A 102 2.95 -2.72 0.16
C LEU A 102 3.41 -2.95 1.61
N GLU A 103 2.91 -2.13 2.53
CA GLU A 103 3.15 -2.24 3.97
C GLU A 103 2.01 -2.99 4.64
N ALA A 104 2.32 -4.10 5.30
CA ALA A 104 1.37 -5.00 5.95
C ALA A 104 0.20 -5.43 5.03
N PRO A 105 0.48 -5.99 3.82
CA PRO A 105 -0.57 -6.38 2.90
C PRO A 105 -1.30 -7.64 3.36
N PHE A 106 -2.59 -7.71 3.03
CA PHE A 106 -3.46 -8.84 3.28
C PHE A 106 -3.88 -9.54 1.98
N THR A 107 -4.25 -10.83 2.09
CA THR A 107 -4.72 -11.64 0.94
C THR A 107 -6.12 -11.26 0.49
N SER A 108 -7.04 -11.09 1.45
CA SER A 108 -8.38 -10.52 1.28
C SER A 108 -8.93 -10.05 2.62
N MET A 109 -9.88 -9.12 2.62
CA MET A 109 -10.59 -8.76 3.86
C MET A 109 -11.40 -9.94 4.42
N THR A 110 -11.80 -10.87 3.55
CA THR A 110 -12.43 -12.13 3.97
C THR A 110 -11.47 -13.00 4.80
N ASP A 111 -10.20 -13.09 4.38
CA ASP A 111 -9.20 -13.88 5.11
C ASP A 111 -8.83 -13.21 6.44
N VAL A 112 -8.67 -11.87 6.46
CA VAL A 112 -8.46 -11.11 7.71
C VAL A 112 -9.63 -11.34 8.68
N GLY A 113 -10.86 -11.25 8.18
CA GLY A 113 -12.05 -11.47 9.00
C GLY A 113 -12.16 -12.91 9.52
N LYS A 114 -11.82 -13.93 8.74
CA LYS A 114 -11.79 -15.33 9.17
C LYS A 114 -10.74 -15.60 10.25
N ASP A 115 -9.57 -14.97 10.11
CA ASP A 115 -8.50 -15.08 11.11
C ASP A 115 -8.93 -14.51 12.46
N LYS A 116 -9.63 -13.38 12.45
CA LYS A 116 -10.14 -12.72 13.68
C LYS A 116 -11.40 -13.34 14.25
N TYR A 117 -12.28 -13.83 13.39
CA TYR A 117 -13.62 -14.32 13.74
C TYR A 117 -13.91 -15.66 13.06
N PRO A 118 -13.19 -16.75 13.44
CA PRO A 118 -13.27 -18.04 12.76
C PRO A 118 -14.66 -18.69 12.83
N PHE A 119 -15.48 -18.29 13.79
CA PHE A 119 -16.83 -18.82 13.99
C PHE A 119 -17.91 -18.11 13.15
N LEU A 120 -17.57 -17.01 12.49
CA LEU A 120 -18.52 -16.25 11.68
C LEU A 120 -18.43 -16.60 10.19
N PRO A 121 -19.56 -16.62 9.47
CA PRO A 121 -19.56 -16.83 8.02
C PRO A 121 -19.13 -15.54 7.28
N VAL A 122 -17.89 -15.09 7.56
CA VAL A 122 -17.33 -13.80 7.10
C VAL A 122 -17.48 -13.59 5.60
N SER A 123 -17.30 -14.65 4.80
CA SER A 123 -17.41 -14.59 3.34
C SER A 123 -18.80 -14.20 2.83
N LEU A 124 -19.85 -14.45 3.63
CA LEU A 124 -21.23 -14.08 3.31
C LEU A 124 -21.58 -12.67 3.81
N LEU A 125 -20.96 -12.24 4.89
CA LEU A 125 -21.25 -10.97 5.56
C LEU A 125 -20.51 -9.78 4.92
N LEU A 126 -19.27 -9.99 4.44
CA LEU A 126 -18.45 -8.93 3.86
C LEU A 126 -18.84 -8.64 2.42
N LYS A 127 -19.17 -7.37 2.16
CA LYS A 127 -19.38 -6.82 0.82
C LYS A 127 -18.06 -6.41 0.15
N ASP A 128 -17.21 -5.73 0.90
CA ASP A 128 -15.93 -5.20 0.46
C ASP A 128 -14.82 -6.21 0.78
N LYS A 129 -14.38 -6.97 -0.22
CA LYS A 129 -13.49 -8.15 -0.03
C LYS A 129 -12.03 -7.87 -0.32
N TYR A 130 -11.72 -6.89 -1.17
CA TYR A 130 -10.36 -6.53 -1.56
C TYR A 130 -9.49 -7.76 -1.89
N GLU A 131 -9.92 -8.60 -2.80
CA GLU A 131 -9.28 -9.89 -3.14
C GLU A 131 -7.88 -9.69 -3.74
N SER A 132 -6.93 -9.28 -2.89
CA SER A 132 -5.56 -8.92 -3.27
C SER A 132 -4.79 -10.10 -3.89
N ASP A 133 -4.98 -11.32 -3.34
CA ASP A 133 -4.32 -12.54 -3.81
C ASP A 133 -4.71 -12.93 -5.23
N LYS A 134 -5.92 -12.58 -5.67
CA LYS A 134 -6.37 -12.81 -7.04
C LYS A 134 -5.82 -11.78 -8.03
N LYS A 135 -5.50 -10.58 -7.55
CA LYS A 135 -5.17 -9.41 -8.36
C LYS A 135 -3.66 -9.18 -8.49
N ILE A 136 -2.87 -9.52 -7.46
CA ILE A 136 -1.43 -9.21 -7.39
C ILE A 136 -0.63 -9.73 -8.60
N LYS A 137 -1.01 -10.87 -9.16
CA LYS A 137 -0.39 -11.46 -10.36
C LYS A 137 -0.53 -10.58 -11.62
N ASN A 138 -1.43 -9.62 -11.63
CA ASN A 138 -1.64 -8.68 -12.73
C ASN A 138 -0.83 -7.38 -12.56
N VAL A 139 -0.15 -7.19 -11.42
CA VAL A 139 0.75 -6.06 -11.17
C VAL A 139 2.09 -6.36 -11.85
N LYS A 140 2.50 -5.48 -12.78
CA LYS A 140 3.72 -5.64 -13.59
C LYS A 140 4.88 -4.77 -13.13
N SER A 141 4.57 -3.75 -12.33
CA SER A 141 5.58 -2.85 -11.75
C SER A 141 6.45 -3.57 -10.72
N PRO A 142 7.70 -3.15 -10.50
CA PRO A 142 8.52 -3.63 -9.38
C PRO A 142 7.77 -3.52 -8.04
N ILE A 143 7.90 -4.53 -7.18
CA ILE A 143 7.16 -4.60 -5.92
C ILE A 143 8.11 -4.73 -4.71
N LEU A 144 7.88 -3.91 -3.68
CA LEU A 144 8.41 -4.12 -2.35
C LEU A 144 7.26 -4.48 -1.41
N VAL A 145 7.32 -5.63 -0.77
CA VAL A 145 6.43 -6.02 0.32
C VAL A 145 7.19 -5.86 1.63
N MET A 146 6.59 -5.15 2.59
CA MET A 146 7.13 -4.95 3.94
C MET A 146 6.11 -5.45 4.95
N HIS A 147 6.57 -6.16 6.01
CA HIS A 147 5.66 -6.70 7.02
C HIS A 147 6.34 -6.82 8.38
N GLY A 148 5.61 -6.46 9.43
CA GLY A 148 6.03 -6.72 10.80
C GLY A 148 5.86 -8.20 11.16
N LYS A 149 6.87 -8.81 11.79
CA LYS A 149 6.81 -10.24 12.14
C LYS A 149 5.79 -10.54 13.22
N VAL A 150 5.56 -9.58 14.12
CA VAL A 150 4.61 -9.72 15.22
C VAL A 150 3.29 -8.98 14.98
N ASP A 151 2.98 -8.69 13.70
CA ASP A 151 1.71 -8.10 13.30
C ASP A 151 0.53 -9.00 13.71
N ASN A 152 -0.27 -8.51 14.65
CA ASN A 152 -1.43 -9.20 15.20
C ASN A 152 -2.76 -8.75 14.57
N ILE A 153 -2.73 -7.84 13.60
CA ILE A 153 -3.89 -7.34 12.84
C ILE A 153 -3.98 -8.03 11.49
N VAL A 154 -2.88 -7.99 10.72
CA VAL A 154 -2.73 -8.73 9.47
C VAL A 154 -1.55 -9.70 9.64
N PRO A 155 -1.79 -10.99 9.85
CA PRO A 155 -0.71 -11.94 10.10
C PRO A 155 0.32 -12.01 8.97
N LEU A 156 1.61 -12.13 9.31
CA LEU A 156 2.74 -12.17 8.38
C LEU A 156 2.56 -13.16 7.22
N TYR A 157 1.85 -14.29 7.44
CA TYR A 157 1.64 -15.28 6.37
C TYR A 157 0.86 -14.71 5.18
N MET A 158 0.02 -13.68 5.40
CA MET A 158 -0.70 -13.01 4.30
C MET A 158 0.26 -12.21 3.43
N GLY A 159 1.17 -11.43 4.03
CA GLY A 159 2.23 -10.73 3.31
C GLY A 159 3.15 -11.68 2.53
N LYS A 160 3.54 -12.81 3.15
CA LYS A 160 4.30 -13.87 2.47
C LYS A 160 3.56 -14.44 1.27
N LYS A 161 2.23 -14.65 1.38
CA LYS A 161 1.40 -15.15 0.27
C LYS A 161 1.31 -14.12 -0.85
N ILE A 162 1.10 -12.83 -0.55
CA ILE A 162 1.10 -11.75 -1.54
C ILE A 162 2.45 -11.69 -2.26
N TYR A 163 3.57 -11.69 -1.52
CA TYR A 163 4.91 -11.73 -2.12
C TYR A 163 5.11 -12.94 -3.04
N LYS A 164 4.70 -14.13 -2.60
CA LYS A 164 4.83 -15.36 -3.40
C LYS A 164 4.09 -15.26 -4.74
N LEU A 165 2.90 -14.64 -4.74
CA LEU A 165 2.03 -14.51 -5.92
C LEU A 165 2.41 -13.33 -6.83
N ALA A 166 3.20 -12.39 -6.34
CA ALA A 166 3.64 -11.22 -7.09
C ALA A 166 4.63 -11.60 -8.20
N ASN A 167 4.65 -10.81 -9.29
CA ASN A 167 5.61 -10.95 -10.38
C ASN A 167 6.99 -10.38 -9.98
N GLU A 168 8.05 -10.83 -10.67
CA GLU A 168 9.36 -10.19 -10.62
C GLU A 168 9.37 -8.85 -11.42
N PRO A 169 10.24 -7.88 -11.05
CA PRO A 169 11.11 -7.91 -9.87
C PRO A 169 10.35 -7.61 -8.57
N LYS A 170 10.66 -8.33 -7.52
CA LYS A 170 10.04 -8.16 -6.20
C LYS A 170 11.01 -8.34 -5.06
N HIS A 171 10.77 -7.61 -3.97
CA HIS A 171 11.55 -7.67 -2.72
C HIS A 171 10.63 -7.90 -1.54
N PHE A 172 11.13 -8.54 -0.50
CA PHE A 172 10.41 -8.78 0.73
C PHE A 172 11.24 -8.40 1.94
N PHE A 173 10.75 -7.47 2.74
CA PHE A 173 11.37 -7.07 3.99
C PHE A 173 10.48 -7.48 5.17
N VAL A 174 11.06 -8.14 6.16
CA VAL A 174 10.39 -8.50 7.41
C VAL A 174 11.09 -7.78 8.56
N GLN A 175 10.35 -6.97 9.29
CA GLN A 175 10.83 -6.36 10.51
C GLN A 175 10.61 -7.32 11.68
N GLU A 176 11.70 -7.80 12.29
CA GLU A 176 11.69 -8.90 13.27
C GLU A 176 10.80 -8.62 14.49
N TYR A 177 10.81 -7.38 14.99
CA TYR A 177 10.02 -6.95 16.15
C TYR A 177 8.91 -5.98 15.77
N GLY A 178 8.70 -5.75 14.47
CA GLY A 178 7.67 -4.85 13.97
C GLY A 178 6.27 -5.44 14.13
N ASP A 179 5.36 -4.59 14.57
CA ASP A 179 3.92 -4.87 14.59
C ASP A 179 3.23 -4.38 13.30
N HIS A 180 1.91 -4.14 13.36
CA HIS A 180 1.12 -3.69 12.22
C HIS A 180 1.53 -2.31 11.69
N MET A 181 2.01 -1.42 12.56
CA MET A 181 2.36 -0.04 12.18
C MET A 181 3.82 0.12 11.76
N MET A 182 4.62 -0.90 11.90
CA MET A 182 6.05 -0.98 11.62
C MET A 182 6.85 0.27 12.04
N ASP A 183 7.98 0.08 12.68
CA ASP A 183 8.87 1.18 13.04
C ASP A 183 9.73 1.58 11.83
N TYR A 184 9.81 2.88 11.53
CA TYR A 184 10.65 3.42 10.46
C TYR A 184 12.11 3.56 10.93
N ASP A 185 12.65 2.43 11.44
CA ASP A 185 14.04 2.32 11.86
C ASP A 185 15.03 2.42 10.67
N GLU A 186 16.31 2.47 10.99
CA GLU A 186 17.36 2.60 9.97
C GLU A 186 17.35 1.44 8.97
N ARG A 187 17.00 0.23 9.39
CA ARG A 187 16.97 -0.97 8.52
C ARG A 187 15.85 -0.85 7.50
N LEU A 188 14.62 -0.52 7.94
CA LEU A 188 13.49 -0.32 7.05
C LEU A 188 13.75 0.85 6.09
N LEU A 189 14.26 1.97 6.60
CA LEU A 189 14.58 3.13 5.77
C LEU A 189 15.64 2.83 4.71
N ASN A 190 16.62 2.00 5.03
CA ASN A 190 17.64 1.56 4.07
C ASN A 190 17.05 0.63 2.99
N GLU A 191 16.13 -0.27 3.34
CA GLU A 191 15.44 -1.11 2.34
C GLU A 191 14.54 -0.27 1.41
N LEU A 192 13.80 0.70 1.96
CA LEU A 192 13.04 1.66 1.15
C LEU A 192 13.94 2.43 0.19
N LYS A 193 15.07 2.97 0.67
CA LYS A 193 16.05 3.69 -0.18
C LYS A 193 16.60 2.81 -1.30
N LYS A 194 17.02 1.58 -0.99
CA LYS A 194 17.53 0.62 -1.98
C LYS A 194 16.47 0.33 -3.06
N PHE A 195 15.24 0.06 -2.64
CA PHE A 195 14.15 -0.19 -3.58
C PHE A 195 13.89 1.02 -4.47
N ILE A 196 13.73 2.22 -3.88
CA ILE A 196 13.47 3.46 -4.64
C ILE A 196 14.60 3.75 -5.63
N GLN A 197 15.86 3.54 -5.24
CA GLN A 197 17.03 3.73 -6.10
C GLN A 197 17.11 2.70 -7.24
N SER A 198 16.51 1.54 -7.09
CA SER A 198 16.44 0.52 -8.16
C SER A 198 15.37 0.81 -9.22
N LEU A 199 14.49 1.79 -8.97
CA LEU A 199 13.42 2.17 -9.89
C LEU A 199 13.96 3.16 -10.93
N ASN A 200 14.12 2.72 -12.15
CA ASN A 200 14.57 3.53 -13.29
C ASN A 200 13.43 4.30 -13.96
#